data_af1283eeb5e1f057b9b4ff1ee8f83f3e
#
_entry.id   af1283eeb5e1f057b9b4ff1ee8f83f3e
#
_cell.length_a   1.000
_cell.length_b   1.000
_cell.length_c   1.000
_cell.angle_alpha   90.00
_cell.angle_beta   90.00
_cell.angle_gamma   90.00
#
_symmetry.space_group_name_H-M   'P 1'
#
loop_
_entity.id
_entity.type
_entity.pdbx_description
1 polymer ?
#
loop_
_entity_poly.entity_id
_entity_poly.type
_entity_poly.pdbx_seq_one_letter_code
_entity_poly.pdbx_strand_id
1 'polypeptide(L)'
;MNIFNYNVSPFQSEQMLFSHVRDNPQPLSHYFHLHDFTEIFIYVSGDIDFLVNDSYVSMEPGDILILKRNVIHKPIIKSDAFYERIYLGVPENVLAEMDNVENPLRFLQSGQLLLKPGKGMTEQICKLAQQIHNAIEWDQPGKSYLCFSYVLQIFHLLELTASESTVDWLREGNIGSGLLRKVLAYMNENMAEISGVQELAQRFNVNPSYLSNLFSTEMNVTLKQYIIVRKISMAKNMLSAGRSVSETAFECGFSSTSHFIATFRRITGQTPGAYQSGNY
;
A
#
# COMPACT_ATOMS: atom_id res chain seq x y z
N MET A 1 13.89 3.70 16.16
CA MET A 1 13.75 5.15 15.88
C MET A 1 12.30 5.42 15.52
N ASN A 2 11.67 6.43 16.08
CA ASN A 2 10.24 6.66 15.82
C ASN A 2 10.07 7.08 14.35
N ILE A 3 9.23 6.36 13.62
CA ILE A 3 8.79 6.77 12.28
C ILE A 3 7.90 7.99 12.50
N PHE A 4 8.45 9.18 12.36
CA PHE A 4 7.66 10.41 12.42
C PHE A 4 6.97 10.60 11.07
N ASN A 5 5.67 10.38 11.03
CA ASN A 5 4.85 10.78 9.90
C ASN A 5 4.49 12.26 10.10
N TYR A 6 5.00 13.11 9.23
CA TYR A 6 4.70 14.54 9.25
C TYR A 6 3.52 14.83 8.33
N ASN A 7 2.59 15.66 8.82
CA ASN A 7 1.56 16.22 7.94
C ASN A 7 2.14 17.35 7.12
N VAL A 8 2.13 17.20 5.81
CA VAL A 8 2.63 18.20 4.84
C VAL A 8 1.50 18.81 4.00
N SER A 9 0.23 18.54 4.35
CA SER A 9 -0.94 19.10 3.67
C SER A 9 -1.17 20.56 4.09
N PRO A 10 -1.48 21.46 3.15
CA PRO A 10 -1.98 22.80 3.45
C PRO A 10 -3.48 22.79 3.81
N PHE A 11 -4.19 21.69 3.55
CA PHE A 11 -5.62 21.55 3.78
C PHE A 11 -5.88 21.15 5.22
N GLN A 12 -6.82 21.83 5.88
CA GLN A 12 -7.13 21.58 7.30
C GLN A 12 -7.86 20.25 7.52
N SER A 13 -8.58 19.77 6.51
CA SER A 13 -9.42 18.56 6.59
C SER A 13 -8.66 17.27 6.34
N GLU A 14 -7.44 17.31 5.79
CA GLU A 14 -6.75 16.11 5.31
C GLU A 14 -5.26 16.14 5.59
N GLN A 15 -4.74 14.99 5.96
CA GLN A 15 -3.32 14.83 6.27
C GLN A 15 -2.59 14.12 5.14
N MET A 16 -1.71 14.84 4.45
CA MET A 16 -0.69 14.21 3.62
C MET A 16 0.49 13.81 4.49
N LEU A 17 0.81 12.53 4.47
CA LEU A 17 1.89 11.99 5.29
C LEU A 17 3.21 12.02 4.52
N PHE A 18 4.25 12.52 5.17
CA PHE A 18 5.62 12.47 4.68
C PHE A 18 6.52 11.80 5.70
N SER A 19 7.39 10.92 5.25
CA SER A 19 8.43 10.32 6.07
C SER A 19 9.68 10.06 5.23
N HIS A 20 10.85 10.39 5.77
CA HIS A 20 12.15 10.00 5.23
C HIS A 20 12.87 9.20 6.31
N VAL A 21 13.09 7.93 6.05
CA VAL A 21 13.60 6.98 7.04
C VAL A 21 14.84 6.30 6.51
N ARG A 22 15.89 6.28 7.35
CA ARG A 22 17.08 5.46 7.18
C ARG A 22 17.29 4.66 8.46
N ASP A 23 17.06 3.38 8.40
CA ASP A 23 17.13 2.52 9.59
C ASP A 23 17.48 1.07 9.21
N ASN A 24 17.85 0.29 10.21
CA ASN A 24 17.88 -1.16 10.05
C ASN A 24 16.46 -1.69 9.81
N PRO A 25 16.30 -2.71 8.98
CA PRO A 25 14.99 -3.33 8.78
C PRO A 25 14.40 -3.79 10.11
N GLN A 26 13.22 -3.27 10.46
CA GLN A 26 12.55 -3.64 11.70
C GLN A 26 11.61 -4.84 11.47
N PRO A 27 11.48 -5.78 12.43
CA PRO A 27 10.57 -6.92 12.29
C PRO A 27 9.12 -6.56 11.96
N LEU A 28 8.65 -5.37 12.41
CA LEU A 28 7.29 -4.89 12.15
C LEU A 28 7.03 -4.53 10.69
N SER A 29 8.08 -4.23 9.90
CA SER A 29 7.95 -3.98 8.46
C SER A 29 7.69 -5.23 7.62
N HIS A 30 7.71 -6.43 8.24
CA HIS A 30 7.54 -7.71 7.57
C HIS A 30 6.06 -8.14 7.43
N TYR A 31 5.11 -7.39 8.00
CA TYR A 31 3.69 -7.76 7.92
C TYR A 31 2.99 -7.13 6.73
N PHE A 32 2.04 -7.86 6.16
CA PHE A 32 1.11 -7.29 5.21
C PHE A 32 0.31 -6.17 5.86
N HIS A 33 0.23 -5.05 5.17
CA HIS A 33 -0.56 -3.90 5.58
C HIS A 33 -1.24 -3.27 4.36
N LEU A 34 -2.12 -2.34 4.62
CA LEU A 34 -2.82 -1.55 3.62
C LEU A 34 -3.14 -0.18 4.23
N HIS A 35 -3.25 0.83 3.38
CA HIS A 35 -3.56 2.20 3.77
C HIS A 35 -4.84 2.69 3.10
N ASP A 36 -5.46 3.73 3.66
CA ASP A 36 -6.65 4.38 3.11
C ASP A 36 -6.30 5.51 2.13
N PHE A 37 -5.04 5.62 1.76
CA PHE A 37 -4.48 6.64 0.88
C PHE A 37 -3.61 5.99 -0.19
N THR A 38 -3.30 6.74 -1.23
CA THR A 38 -2.28 6.37 -2.22
C THR A 38 -0.90 6.53 -1.59
N GLU A 39 -0.11 5.46 -1.60
CA GLU A 39 1.26 5.45 -1.15
C GLU A 39 2.22 5.64 -2.31
N ILE A 40 3.14 6.59 -2.17
CA ILE A 40 4.29 6.76 -3.06
C ILE A 40 5.53 6.40 -2.26
N PHE A 41 6.11 5.28 -2.60
CA PHE A 41 7.28 4.72 -1.95
C PHE A 41 8.49 4.90 -2.86
N ILE A 42 9.48 5.68 -2.42
CA ILE A 42 10.71 5.97 -3.14
C ILE A 42 11.84 5.19 -2.46
N TYR A 43 12.38 4.21 -3.17
CA TYR A 43 13.45 3.36 -2.70
C TYR A 43 14.81 4.02 -2.93
N VAL A 44 15.48 4.44 -1.85
CA VAL A 44 16.75 5.17 -1.93
C VAL A 44 17.95 4.22 -1.86
N SER A 45 17.99 3.34 -0.87
CA SER A 45 19.07 2.37 -0.70
C SER A 45 18.66 1.19 0.19
N GLY A 46 19.39 0.08 0.10
CA GLY A 46 19.16 -1.12 0.88
C GLY A 46 19.11 -2.37 0.01
N ASP A 47 18.43 -3.40 0.49
CA ASP A 47 18.24 -4.67 -0.23
C ASP A 47 16.84 -5.22 0.05
N ILE A 48 15.88 -4.72 -0.72
CA ILE A 48 14.47 -5.04 -0.55
C ILE A 48 13.81 -5.31 -1.89
N ASP A 49 12.75 -6.10 -1.82
CA ASP A 49 11.72 -6.22 -2.84
C ASP A 49 10.34 -5.97 -2.21
N PHE A 50 9.28 -6.03 -2.97
CA PHE A 50 7.92 -5.92 -2.46
C PHE A 50 7.07 -7.11 -2.85
N LEU A 51 6.13 -7.44 -1.99
CA LEU A 51 4.99 -8.26 -2.31
C LEU A 51 3.76 -7.37 -2.31
N VAL A 52 3.07 -7.30 -3.43
CA VAL A 52 1.90 -6.44 -3.63
C VAL A 52 0.76 -7.32 -4.14
N ASN A 53 -0.30 -7.44 -3.35
CA ASN A 53 -1.33 -8.45 -3.55
C ASN A 53 -0.71 -9.86 -3.67
N ASP A 54 -0.70 -10.41 -4.88
CA ASP A 54 -0.15 -11.71 -5.26
C ASP A 54 1.10 -11.62 -6.15
N SER A 55 1.62 -10.39 -6.34
CA SER A 55 2.71 -10.13 -7.26
C SER A 55 4.00 -9.77 -6.53
N TYR A 56 5.09 -10.42 -6.92
CA TYR A 56 6.43 -10.09 -6.47
C TYR A 56 7.00 -8.97 -7.32
N VAL A 57 7.48 -7.93 -6.67
CA VAL A 57 8.06 -6.75 -7.31
C VAL A 57 9.52 -6.63 -6.91
N SER A 58 10.41 -6.93 -7.86
CA SER A 58 11.83 -6.72 -7.67
C SER A 58 12.15 -5.22 -7.75
N MET A 59 12.88 -4.71 -6.76
CA MET A 59 13.20 -3.29 -6.63
C MET A 59 14.70 -3.06 -6.70
N GLU A 60 15.08 -1.98 -7.37
CA GLU A 60 16.44 -1.45 -7.39
C GLU A 60 16.49 -0.07 -6.74
N PRO A 61 17.60 0.34 -6.09
CA PRO A 61 17.75 1.68 -5.57
C PRO A 61 17.47 2.75 -6.65
N GLY A 62 16.55 3.65 -6.35
CA GLY A 62 16.04 4.64 -7.29
C GLY A 62 14.64 4.35 -7.81
N ASP A 63 14.16 3.12 -7.68
CA ASP A 63 12.80 2.74 -8.09
C ASP A 63 11.75 3.42 -7.20
N ILE A 64 10.59 3.71 -7.80
CA ILE A 64 9.46 4.31 -7.11
C ILE A 64 8.24 3.42 -7.29
N LEU A 65 7.71 2.91 -6.17
CA LEU A 65 6.52 2.08 -6.15
C LEU A 65 5.33 2.94 -5.73
N ILE A 66 4.27 2.94 -6.55
CA ILE A 66 3.05 3.68 -6.28
C ILE A 66 1.91 2.68 -6.08
N LEU A 67 1.32 2.70 -4.90
CA LEU A 67 0.28 1.80 -4.46
C LEU A 67 -1.00 2.59 -4.18
N LYS A 68 -2.09 2.23 -4.83
CA LYS A 68 -3.40 2.82 -4.53
C LYS A 68 -3.88 2.42 -3.13
N ARG A 69 -4.83 3.19 -2.60
CA ARG A 69 -5.49 2.86 -1.34
C ARG A 69 -5.99 1.42 -1.33
N ASN A 70 -5.96 0.81 -0.15
CA ASN A 70 -6.46 -0.55 0.11
C ASN A 70 -5.73 -1.67 -0.65
N VAL A 71 -4.60 -1.39 -1.27
CA VAL A 71 -3.72 -2.41 -1.85
C VAL A 71 -2.91 -3.06 -0.74
N ILE A 72 -2.99 -4.38 -0.64
CA ILE A 72 -2.24 -5.15 0.35
C ILE A 72 -0.81 -5.31 -0.14
N HIS A 73 0.12 -4.90 0.69
CA HIS A 73 1.54 -4.99 0.35
C HIS A 73 2.41 -5.21 1.58
N LYS A 74 3.65 -5.61 1.33
CA LYS A 74 4.71 -5.64 2.32
C LYS A 74 6.08 -5.56 1.65
N PRO A 75 7.10 -4.97 2.28
CA PRO A 75 8.48 -5.12 1.88
C PRO A 75 8.97 -6.55 2.19
N ILE A 76 9.82 -7.06 1.32
CA ILE A 76 10.59 -8.30 1.50
C ILE A 76 12.03 -7.87 1.74
N ILE A 77 12.49 -7.96 2.97
CA ILE A 77 13.86 -7.63 3.35
C ILE A 77 14.74 -8.81 2.97
N LYS A 78 15.77 -8.58 2.17
CA LYS A 78 16.69 -9.62 1.69
C LYS A 78 18.00 -9.68 2.46
N SER A 79 18.35 -8.61 3.18
CA SER A 79 19.56 -8.56 4.01
C SER A 79 19.38 -7.61 5.21
N ASP A 80 20.33 -7.64 6.16
CA ASP A 80 20.35 -6.73 7.31
C ASP A 80 20.98 -5.35 6.99
N ALA A 81 21.15 -5.03 5.71
CA ALA A 81 21.71 -3.75 5.29
C ALA A 81 20.80 -2.59 5.69
N PHE A 82 21.40 -1.43 5.98
CA PHE A 82 20.63 -0.21 6.16
C PHE A 82 19.74 0.04 4.96
N TYR A 83 18.50 0.38 5.24
CA TYR A 83 17.45 0.59 4.30
C TYR A 83 16.95 2.02 4.40
N GLU A 84 17.01 2.74 3.29
CA GLU A 84 16.59 4.14 3.20
C GLU A 84 15.44 4.28 2.21
N ARG A 85 14.38 4.94 2.66
CA ARG A 85 13.17 5.21 1.88
C ARG A 85 12.58 6.57 2.18
N ILE A 86 11.93 7.12 1.17
CA ILE A 86 11.04 8.26 1.30
C ILE A 86 9.62 7.74 1.05
N TYR A 87 8.71 8.24 1.84
CA TYR A 87 7.32 7.80 1.83
C TYR A 87 6.41 9.02 1.79
N LEU A 88 5.45 9.02 0.86
CA LEU A 88 4.37 9.99 0.77
C LEU A 88 3.04 9.24 0.81
N GLY A 89 2.17 9.57 1.76
CA GLY A 89 0.79 9.11 1.83
C GLY A 89 -0.15 10.22 1.38
N VAL A 90 -0.85 10.01 0.27
CA VAL A 90 -1.72 11.03 -0.35
C VAL A 90 -3.16 10.54 -0.32
N PRO A 91 -4.04 11.17 0.49
CA PRO A 91 -5.46 10.86 0.52
C PRO A 91 -6.16 11.14 -0.82
N GLU A 92 -7.19 10.34 -1.14
CA GLU A 92 -7.91 10.41 -2.41
C GLU A 92 -8.59 11.76 -2.65
N ASN A 93 -9.10 12.40 -1.60
CA ASN A 93 -9.72 13.72 -1.72
C ASN A 93 -8.71 14.83 -2.00
N VAL A 94 -7.47 14.72 -1.49
CA VAL A 94 -6.39 15.63 -1.87
C VAL A 94 -6.07 15.47 -3.37
N LEU A 95 -6.02 14.23 -3.86
CA LEU A 95 -5.85 13.97 -5.30
C LEU A 95 -7.01 14.55 -6.11
N ALA A 96 -8.25 14.38 -5.65
CA ALA A 96 -9.43 14.90 -6.32
C ALA A 96 -9.47 16.44 -6.34
N GLU A 97 -9.03 17.11 -5.28
CA GLU A 97 -8.91 18.57 -5.26
C GLU A 97 -7.83 19.07 -6.25
N MET A 98 -6.73 18.34 -6.37
CA MET A 98 -5.69 18.66 -7.34
C MET A 98 -6.15 18.43 -8.79
N ASP A 99 -6.95 17.42 -9.05
CA ASP A 99 -7.53 17.12 -10.38
C ASP A 99 -8.39 18.26 -10.92
N ASN A 100 -8.97 19.11 -10.06
CA ASN A 100 -9.75 20.29 -10.46
C ASN A 100 -8.88 21.42 -11.07
N VAL A 101 -7.58 21.41 -10.81
CA VAL A 101 -6.65 22.45 -11.29
C VAL A 101 -5.92 21.96 -12.55
N GLU A 102 -5.32 20.82 -12.46
CA GLU A 102 -4.59 20.11 -13.52
C GLU A 102 -4.44 18.68 -13.01
N ASN A 103 -4.74 17.66 -13.81
CA ASN A 103 -4.64 16.27 -13.35
C ASN A 103 -3.15 15.82 -13.31
N PRO A 104 -2.37 16.17 -12.26
CA PRO A 104 -0.94 15.99 -12.24
C PRO A 104 -0.53 14.52 -12.00
N LEU A 105 -1.51 13.65 -11.71
CA LEU A 105 -1.27 12.26 -11.38
C LEU A 105 -2.13 11.32 -12.24
N ARG A 106 -2.33 11.68 -13.51
CA ARG A 106 -3.08 10.86 -14.48
C ARG A 106 -2.64 9.40 -14.51
N PHE A 107 -1.34 9.18 -14.35
CA PHE A 107 -0.77 7.84 -14.32
C PHE A 107 -1.29 7.00 -13.14
N LEU A 108 -1.72 7.62 -12.03
CA LEU A 108 -2.33 6.90 -10.90
C LEU A 108 -3.69 6.28 -11.24
N GLN A 109 -4.36 6.74 -12.29
CA GLN A 109 -5.64 6.17 -12.72
C GLN A 109 -5.46 4.76 -13.29
N SER A 110 -4.27 4.42 -13.80
CA SER A 110 -3.98 3.14 -14.45
C SER A 110 -3.74 1.96 -13.48
N GLY A 111 -3.67 2.18 -12.18
CA GLY A 111 -3.45 1.12 -11.17
C GLY A 111 -2.21 1.33 -10.31
N GLN A 112 -1.63 0.24 -9.81
CA GLN A 112 -0.34 0.25 -9.13
C GLN A 112 0.77 0.35 -10.17
N LEU A 113 1.82 1.11 -9.88
CA LEU A 113 2.90 1.39 -10.82
C LEU A 113 4.26 1.21 -10.16
N LEU A 114 5.18 0.62 -10.91
CA LEU A 114 6.61 0.69 -10.65
C LEU A 114 7.24 1.65 -11.67
N LEU A 115 7.78 2.75 -11.19
CA LEU A 115 8.52 3.71 -12.00
C LEU A 115 10.02 3.47 -11.81
N LYS A 116 10.75 3.55 -12.90
CA LYS A 116 12.23 3.43 -12.93
C LYS A 116 12.84 4.73 -13.43
N PRO A 117 12.90 5.77 -12.58
CA PRO A 117 13.49 7.04 -12.97
C PRO A 117 14.99 6.90 -13.19
N GLY A 118 15.54 7.73 -14.08
CA GLY A 118 16.98 7.84 -14.20
C GLY A 118 17.62 8.43 -12.92
N LYS A 119 18.90 8.12 -12.69
CA LYS A 119 19.65 8.52 -11.48
C LYS A 119 19.51 10.00 -11.13
N GLY A 120 19.57 10.90 -12.11
CA GLY A 120 19.43 12.34 -11.89
C GLY A 120 18.05 12.75 -11.36
N MET A 121 17.00 12.06 -11.77
CA MET A 121 15.62 12.28 -11.30
C MET A 121 15.47 11.85 -9.82
N THR A 122 15.97 10.69 -9.47
CA THR A 122 15.96 10.20 -8.07
C THR A 122 16.73 11.14 -7.16
N GLU A 123 17.90 11.65 -7.59
CA GLU A 123 18.67 12.63 -6.81
C GLU A 123 17.89 13.94 -6.58
N GLN A 124 17.14 14.42 -7.56
CA GLN A 124 16.30 15.61 -7.40
C GLN A 124 15.16 15.35 -6.38
N ILE A 125 14.50 14.21 -6.46
CA ILE A 125 13.46 13.83 -5.50
C ILE A 125 14.03 13.74 -4.08
N CYS A 126 15.20 13.13 -3.90
CA CYS A 126 15.88 13.08 -2.59
C CYS A 126 16.21 14.47 -2.05
N LYS A 127 16.64 15.42 -2.90
CA LYS A 127 16.87 16.82 -2.49
C LYS A 127 15.60 17.51 -2.04
N LEU A 128 14.50 17.33 -2.75
CA LEU A 128 13.19 17.88 -2.35
C LEU A 128 12.70 17.27 -1.03
N ALA A 129 12.86 15.97 -0.84
CA ALA A 129 12.55 15.30 0.41
C ALA A 129 13.38 15.85 1.59
N GLN A 130 14.65 16.13 1.38
CA GLN A 130 15.49 16.77 2.39
C GLN A 130 15.03 18.21 2.69
N GLN A 131 14.54 18.96 1.69
CA GLN A 131 13.98 20.29 1.90
C GLN A 131 12.68 20.25 2.70
N ILE A 132 11.82 19.25 2.46
CA ILE A 132 10.62 19.01 3.29
C ILE A 132 11.03 18.75 4.74
N HIS A 133 11.98 17.87 4.97
CA HIS A 133 12.49 17.55 6.31
C HIS A 133 13.01 18.80 7.03
N ASN A 134 13.83 19.59 6.38
CA ASN A 134 14.38 20.84 6.93
C ASN A 134 13.27 21.85 7.24
N ALA A 135 12.26 22.01 6.37
CA ALA A 135 11.13 22.91 6.59
C ALA A 135 10.28 22.49 7.78
N ILE A 136 10.13 21.18 8.02
CA ILE A 136 9.41 20.63 9.17
C ILE A 136 10.18 20.95 10.47
N GLU A 137 11.49 20.75 10.48
CA GLU A 137 12.33 21.00 11.65
C GLU A 137 12.42 22.48 12.03
N TRP A 138 12.41 23.36 11.04
CA TRP A 138 12.50 24.81 11.28
C TRP A 138 11.24 25.41 11.89
N ASP A 139 10.12 24.73 11.85
CA ASP A 139 8.82 25.11 12.46
C ASP A 139 8.41 26.58 12.22
N GLN A 140 8.64 27.11 11.03
CA GLN A 140 8.34 28.48 10.67
C GLN A 140 6.86 28.66 10.24
N PRO A 141 6.26 29.87 10.42
CA PRO A 141 4.97 30.19 9.86
C PRO A 141 4.92 29.89 8.35
N GLY A 142 3.87 29.22 7.88
CA GLY A 142 3.70 28.86 6.48
C GLY A 142 4.48 27.60 6.05
N LYS A 143 5.10 26.85 6.98
CA LYS A 143 5.83 25.61 6.67
C LYS A 143 4.99 24.61 5.84
N SER A 144 3.68 24.51 6.10
CA SER A 144 2.79 23.61 5.35
C SER A 144 2.72 23.97 3.87
N TYR A 145 2.64 25.25 3.54
CA TYR A 145 2.67 25.70 2.13
C TYR A 145 4.02 25.40 1.48
N LEU A 146 5.11 25.62 2.23
CA LEU A 146 6.47 25.32 1.72
C LEU A 146 6.63 23.81 1.48
N CYS A 147 6.29 22.97 2.46
CA CYS A 147 6.32 21.52 2.31
C CYS A 147 5.46 21.05 1.12
N PHE A 148 4.24 21.57 1.00
CA PHE A 148 3.35 21.23 -0.11
C PHE A 148 3.93 21.65 -1.47
N SER A 149 4.60 22.80 -1.55
CA SER A 149 5.28 23.20 -2.80
C SER A 149 6.36 22.22 -3.23
N TYR A 150 7.11 21.63 -2.29
CA TYR A 150 8.08 20.58 -2.59
C TYR A 150 7.41 19.27 -2.99
N VAL A 151 6.29 18.91 -2.36
CA VAL A 151 5.48 17.75 -2.77
C VAL A 151 4.96 17.91 -4.20
N LEU A 152 4.48 19.09 -4.58
CA LEU A 152 4.05 19.37 -5.96
C LEU A 152 5.20 19.21 -6.97
N GLN A 153 6.41 19.64 -6.62
CA GLN A 153 7.59 19.42 -7.43
C GLN A 153 7.91 17.93 -7.57
N ILE A 154 7.79 17.14 -6.48
CA ILE A 154 7.95 15.67 -6.54
C ILE A 154 6.90 15.09 -7.50
N PHE A 155 5.64 15.49 -7.41
CA PHE A 155 4.59 15.02 -8.31
C PHE A 155 4.88 15.32 -9.77
N HIS A 156 5.38 16.53 -10.04
CA HIS A 156 5.80 16.89 -11.40
C HIS A 156 6.91 15.96 -11.92
N LEU A 157 7.92 15.65 -11.09
CA LEU A 157 8.99 14.72 -11.47
C LEU A 157 8.47 13.29 -11.68
N LEU A 158 7.48 12.86 -10.89
CA LEU A 158 6.82 11.56 -11.08
C LEU A 158 6.04 11.51 -12.40
N GLU A 159 5.33 12.58 -12.77
CA GLU A 159 4.61 12.70 -14.03
C GLU A 159 5.56 12.57 -15.23
N LEU A 160 6.70 13.29 -15.20
CA LEU A 160 7.72 13.18 -16.22
C LEU A 160 8.26 11.74 -16.34
N THR A 161 8.53 11.10 -15.20
CA THR A 161 9.01 9.71 -15.20
C THR A 161 7.94 8.75 -15.76
N ALA A 162 6.69 8.93 -15.38
CA ALA A 162 5.59 8.08 -15.82
C ALA A 162 5.32 8.21 -17.34
N SER A 163 5.57 9.38 -17.92
CA SER A 163 5.44 9.60 -19.36
C SER A 163 6.55 8.90 -20.17
N GLU A 164 7.72 8.72 -19.57
CA GLU A 164 8.90 8.15 -20.22
C GLU A 164 9.04 6.63 -20.04
N SER A 165 8.65 6.10 -18.89
CA SER A 165 8.89 4.67 -18.54
C SER A 165 7.97 4.14 -17.44
N THR A 166 6.71 3.87 -17.76
CA THR A 166 5.85 3.07 -16.87
C THR A 166 6.06 1.60 -17.14
N VAL A 167 6.43 0.85 -16.12
CA VAL A 167 6.45 -0.62 -16.16
C VAL A 167 5.19 -1.13 -15.48
N ASP A 168 4.28 -1.72 -16.26
CA ASP A 168 3.14 -2.46 -15.72
C ASP A 168 3.66 -3.77 -15.11
N TRP A 169 3.93 -3.77 -13.82
CA TRP A 169 4.53 -4.89 -13.09
C TRP A 169 3.52 -5.98 -12.68
N LEU A 170 2.21 -5.74 -12.89
CA LEU A 170 1.18 -6.75 -12.63
C LEU A 170 1.29 -7.95 -13.55
N ARG A 171 2.14 -7.89 -14.56
CA ARG A 171 2.16 -8.91 -15.59
C ARG A 171 2.98 -10.15 -15.31
N GLU A 172 3.93 -10.22 -14.40
CA GLU A 172 4.64 -11.48 -14.11
C GLU A 172 5.60 -11.37 -12.92
N GLY A 173 5.08 -11.45 -11.71
CA GLY A 173 5.90 -11.77 -10.53
C GLY A 173 6.03 -13.28 -10.39
N ASN A 174 7.24 -13.81 -10.41
CA ASN A 174 7.50 -15.19 -10.03
C ASN A 174 7.37 -15.36 -8.51
N ILE A 175 6.14 -15.38 -8.00
CA ILE A 175 5.91 -15.75 -6.60
C ILE A 175 5.90 -17.27 -6.50
N GLY A 176 6.87 -17.78 -5.78
CA GLY A 176 6.83 -19.08 -5.14
C GLY A 176 6.62 -20.30 -6.04
N SER A 177 6.20 -21.38 -5.42
CA SER A 177 5.88 -22.64 -6.08
C SER A 177 4.71 -22.51 -7.06
N GLY A 178 4.65 -23.35 -8.07
CA GLY A 178 3.52 -23.40 -9.02
C GLY A 178 2.16 -23.58 -8.34
N LEU A 179 2.12 -24.21 -7.17
CA LEU A 179 0.91 -24.36 -6.36
C LEU A 179 0.51 -23.01 -5.73
N LEU A 180 1.43 -22.30 -5.10
CA LEU A 180 1.13 -21.00 -4.46
C LEU A 180 0.57 -20.00 -5.47
N ARG A 181 1.17 -19.92 -6.66
CA ARG A 181 0.65 -19.06 -7.75
C ARG A 181 -0.79 -19.40 -8.12
N LYS A 182 -1.12 -20.69 -8.27
CA LYS A 182 -2.49 -21.12 -8.57
C LYS A 182 -3.47 -20.77 -7.46
N VAL A 183 -3.05 -20.92 -6.20
CA VAL A 183 -3.86 -20.57 -5.03
C VAL A 183 -4.12 -19.06 -5.00
N LEU A 184 -3.09 -18.24 -5.18
CA LEU A 184 -3.22 -16.78 -5.19
C LEU A 184 -4.09 -16.28 -6.34
N ALA A 185 -3.89 -16.79 -7.56
CA ALA A 185 -4.72 -16.45 -8.71
C ALA A 185 -6.21 -16.78 -8.46
N TYR A 186 -6.48 -17.98 -7.94
CA TYR A 186 -7.84 -18.36 -7.57
C TYR A 186 -8.42 -17.45 -6.48
N MET A 187 -7.63 -17.12 -5.45
CA MET A 187 -8.05 -16.21 -4.38
C MET A 187 -8.38 -14.81 -4.91
N ASN A 188 -7.66 -14.31 -5.90
CA ASN A 188 -7.95 -13.01 -6.50
C ASN A 188 -9.32 -12.96 -7.17
N GLU A 189 -9.69 -14.00 -7.87
CA GLU A 189 -10.95 -14.07 -8.59
C GLU A 189 -12.15 -14.41 -7.69
N ASN A 190 -11.93 -15.16 -6.60
CA ASN A 190 -13.00 -15.79 -5.81
C ASN A 190 -12.95 -15.47 -4.31
N MET A 191 -12.32 -14.35 -3.91
CA MET A 191 -12.06 -14.04 -2.49
C MET A 191 -13.31 -14.07 -1.61
N ALA A 192 -14.44 -13.63 -2.11
CA ALA A 192 -15.70 -13.61 -1.37
C ALA A 192 -16.21 -15.01 -1.01
N GLU A 193 -15.98 -15.98 -1.89
CA GLU A 193 -16.46 -17.36 -1.74
C GLU A 193 -15.59 -18.20 -0.79
N ILE A 194 -14.35 -17.77 -0.55
CA ILE A 194 -13.41 -18.53 0.26
C ILE A 194 -13.82 -18.52 1.73
N SER A 195 -14.20 -19.69 2.23
CA SER A 195 -14.55 -19.89 3.64
C SER A 195 -13.32 -20.06 4.55
N GLY A 196 -12.18 -20.47 4.01
CA GLY A 196 -10.93 -20.63 4.76
C GLY A 196 -9.96 -21.61 4.14
N VAL A 197 -8.97 -21.98 4.96
CA VAL A 197 -7.83 -22.84 4.54
C VAL A 197 -8.28 -24.23 4.09
N GLN A 198 -9.28 -24.80 4.77
CA GLN A 198 -9.77 -26.16 4.48
C GLN A 198 -10.38 -26.25 3.09
N GLU A 199 -11.22 -25.29 2.72
CA GLU A 199 -11.84 -25.21 1.40
C GLU A 199 -10.78 -25.06 0.30
N LEU A 200 -9.83 -24.14 0.48
CA LEU A 200 -8.72 -23.98 -0.48
C LEU A 200 -7.89 -25.27 -0.61
N ALA A 201 -7.55 -25.90 0.49
CA ALA A 201 -6.79 -27.16 0.47
C ALA A 201 -7.54 -28.27 -0.26
N GLN A 202 -8.83 -28.39 -0.04
CA GLN A 202 -9.69 -29.34 -0.75
C GLN A 202 -9.74 -29.04 -2.26
N ARG A 203 -9.90 -27.76 -2.63
CA ARG A 203 -9.96 -27.35 -4.04
C ARG A 203 -8.70 -27.66 -4.82
N PHE A 204 -7.54 -27.49 -4.19
CA PHE A 204 -6.25 -27.78 -4.82
C PHE A 204 -5.75 -29.22 -4.55
N ASN A 205 -6.58 -30.05 -3.92
CA ASN A 205 -6.28 -31.45 -3.61
C ASN A 205 -4.96 -31.60 -2.82
N VAL A 206 -4.78 -30.78 -1.79
CA VAL A 206 -3.62 -30.80 -0.91
C VAL A 206 -4.02 -30.86 0.56
N ASN A 207 -3.06 -31.27 1.41
CA ASN A 207 -3.30 -31.25 2.84
C ASN A 207 -3.35 -29.80 3.38
N PRO A 208 -4.35 -29.43 4.25
CA PRO A 208 -4.45 -28.09 4.82
C PRO A 208 -3.20 -27.61 5.55
N SER A 209 -2.53 -28.50 6.28
CA SER A 209 -1.28 -28.15 6.98
C SER A 209 -0.14 -27.89 6.01
N TYR A 210 -0.06 -28.68 4.94
CA TYR A 210 0.92 -28.44 3.87
C TYR A 210 0.70 -27.07 3.21
N LEU A 211 -0.55 -26.78 2.81
CA LEU A 211 -0.89 -25.48 2.19
C LEU A 211 -0.59 -24.32 3.12
N SER A 212 -0.93 -24.44 4.41
CA SER A 212 -0.66 -23.41 5.43
C SER A 212 0.84 -23.17 5.61
N ASN A 213 1.63 -24.23 5.68
CA ASN A 213 3.08 -24.14 5.83
C ASN A 213 3.73 -23.53 4.59
N LEU A 214 3.37 -24.03 3.40
CA LEU A 214 3.85 -23.49 2.13
C LEU A 214 3.57 -21.98 2.04
N PHE A 215 2.33 -21.59 2.30
CA PHE A 215 1.92 -20.18 2.26
C PHE A 215 2.70 -19.35 3.28
N SER A 216 2.82 -19.83 4.52
CA SER A 216 3.53 -19.10 5.57
C SER A 216 5.03 -18.96 5.29
N THR A 217 5.65 -19.98 4.72
CA THR A 217 7.07 -19.97 4.36
C THR A 217 7.36 -19.00 3.22
N GLU A 218 6.55 -19.03 2.16
CA GLU A 218 6.80 -18.21 0.99
C GLU A 218 6.28 -16.78 1.13
N MET A 219 5.14 -16.59 1.83
CA MET A 219 4.49 -15.29 2.01
C MET A 219 4.83 -14.60 3.34
N ASN A 220 5.49 -15.31 4.26
CA ASN A 220 5.79 -14.84 5.63
C ASN A 220 4.57 -14.27 6.35
N VAL A 221 3.40 -14.88 6.16
CA VAL A 221 2.12 -14.58 6.81
C VAL A 221 1.25 -15.82 6.77
N THR A 222 0.39 -16.04 7.77
CA THR A 222 -0.50 -17.19 7.71
C THR A 222 -1.58 -16.99 6.63
N LEU A 223 -1.95 -18.07 5.92
CA LEU A 223 -3.00 -18.04 4.91
C LEU A 223 -4.32 -17.48 5.47
N LYS A 224 -4.66 -17.81 6.72
CA LYS A 224 -5.84 -17.28 7.40
C LYS A 224 -5.79 -15.75 7.57
N GLN A 225 -4.65 -15.20 7.99
CA GLN A 225 -4.46 -13.75 8.12
C GLN A 225 -4.56 -13.06 6.76
N TYR A 226 -3.94 -13.62 5.74
CA TYR A 226 -4.01 -13.10 4.38
C TYR A 226 -5.46 -13.03 3.86
N ILE A 227 -6.26 -14.10 3.99
CA ILE A 227 -7.68 -14.12 3.62
C ILE A 227 -8.44 -12.99 4.32
N ILE A 228 -8.25 -12.84 5.64
CA ILE A 228 -8.93 -11.82 6.43
C ILE A 228 -8.58 -10.42 5.93
N VAL A 229 -7.30 -10.12 5.75
CA VAL A 229 -6.84 -8.79 5.31
C VAL A 229 -7.38 -8.48 3.91
N ARG A 230 -7.39 -9.45 2.99
CA ARG A 230 -7.97 -9.31 1.65
C ARG A 230 -9.48 -9.00 1.69
N LYS A 231 -10.25 -9.71 2.52
CA LYS A 231 -11.69 -9.45 2.71
C LYS A 231 -11.95 -8.06 3.30
N ILE A 232 -11.12 -7.60 4.24
CA ILE A 232 -11.22 -6.24 4.80
C ILE A 232 -10.86 -5.17 3.75
N SER A 233 -9.86 -5.42 2.90
CA SER A 233 -9.54 -4.53 1.77
C SER A 233 -10.74 -4.37 0.82
N MET A 234 -11.37 -5.48 0.42
CA MET A 234 -12.61 -5.44 -0.38
C MET A 234 -13.71 -4.66 0.32
N ALA A 235 -13.91 -4.93 1.62
CA ALA A 235 -14.93 -4.25 2.42
C ALA A 235 -14.72 -2.74 2.48
N LYS A 236 -13.50 -2.25 2.61
CA LYS A 236 -13.18 -0.82 2.60
C LYS A 236 -13.61 -0.16 1.28
N ASN A 237 -13.31 -0.79 0.14
CA ASN A 237 -13.71 -0.29 -1.17
C ASN A 237 -15.25 -0.22 -1.32
N MET A 238 -15.97 -1.25 -0.86
CA MET A 238 -17.42 -1.30 -0.91
C MET A 238 -18.10 -0.26 -0.02
N LEU A 239 -17.59 -0.10 1.21
CA LEU A 239 -18.06 0.92 2.15
C LEU A 239 -17.82 2.34 1.61
N SER A 240 -16.65 2.62 1.03
CA SER A 240 -16.35 3.89 0.38
C SER A 240 -17.24 4.16 -0.85
N ALA A 241 -17.71 3.11 -1.52
CA ALA A 241 -18.70 3.20 -2.60
C ALA A 241 -20.16 3.33 -2.10
N GLY A 242 -20.38 3.47 -0.79
CA GLY A 242 -21.68 3.70 -0.19
C GLY A 242 -22.53 2.43 0.09
N ARG A 243 -21.95 1.23 -0.04
CA ARG A 243 -22.64 -0.03 0.31
C ARG A 243 -22.91 -0.10 1.81
N SER A 244 -24.06 -0.63 2.20
CA SER A 244 -24.39 -0.79 3.62
C SER A 244 -23.43 -1.77 4.32
N VAL A 245 -23.27 -1.62 5.63
CA VAL A 245 -22.42 -2.49 6.45
C VAL A 245 -22.84 -3.96 6.37
N SER A 246 -24.16 -4.23 6.34
CA SER A 246 -24.67 -5.58 6.25
C SER A 246 -24.41 -6.22 4.87
N GLU A 247 -24.71 -5.52 3.79
CA GLU A 247 -24.41 -6.00 2.43
C GLU A 247 -22.91 -6.27 2.27
N THR A 248 -22.07 -5.31 2.68
CA THR A 248 -20.62 -5.46 2.64
C THR A 248 -20.13 -6.71 3.38
N ALA A 249 -20.69 -6.98 4.56
CA ALA A 249 -20.32 -8.18 5.32
C ALA A 249 -20.56 -9.46 4.53
N PHE A 250 -21.74 -9.60 3.92
CA PHE A 250 -22.10 -10.80 3.15
C PHE A 250 -21.33 -10.88 1.83
N GLU A 251 -21.23 -9.78 1.08
CA GLU A 251 -20.52 -9.73 -0.19
C GLU A 251 -19.00 -9.99 -0.04
N CYS A 252 -18.43 -9.69 1.13
CA CYS A 252 -17.05 -10.07 1.49
C CYS A 252 -16.94 -11.49 2.07
N GLY A 253 -18.02 -12.26 2.11
CA GLY A 253 -18.02 -13.67 2.56
C GLY A 253 -17.82 -13.83 4.07
N PHE A 254 -18.37 -12.91 4.89
CA PHE A 254 -18.47 -13.11 6.33
C PHE A 254 -19.78 -13.80 6.69
N SER A 255 -19.72 -14.77 7.59
CA SER A 255 -20.88 -15.55 8.02
C SER A 255 -21.90 -14.75 8.84
N SER A 256 -21.49 -13.60 9.40
CA SER A 256 -22.36 -12.69 10.14
C SER A 256 -21.82 -11.26 10.16
N THR A 257 -22.73 -10.30 10.19
CA THR A 257 -22.37 -8.86 10.33
C THR A 257 -21.62 -8.58 11.63
N SER A 258 -21.95 -9.26 12.73
CA SER A 258 -21.24 -9.09 14.01
C SER A 258 -19.78 -9.52 13.94
N HIS A 259 -19.52 -10.67 13.31
CA HIS A 259 -18.14 -11.14 13.07
C HIS A 259 -17.36 -10.19 12.15
N PHE A 260 -18.01 -9.70 11.11
CA PHE A 260 -17.43 -8.69 10.22
C PHE A 260 -17.05 -7.42 10.98
N ILE A 261 -17.98 -6.81 11.74
CA ILE A 261 -17.74 -5.57 12.49
C ILE A 261 -16.55 -5.73 13.46
N ALA A 262 -16.53 -6.83 14.23
CA ALA A 262 -15.44 -7.11 15.16
C ALA A 262 -14.08 -7.27 14.45
N THR A 263 -14.07 -7.99 13.32
CA THR A 263 -12.87 -8.23 12.52
C THR A 263 -12.39 -6.95 11.84
N PHE A 264 -13.29 -6.19 11.25
CA PHE A 264 -12.99 -4.90 10.62
C PHE A 264 -12.35 -3.93 11.64
N ARG A 265 -13.00 -3.76 12.82
CA ARG A 265 -12.46 -2.91 13.88
C ARG A 265 -11.08 -3.37 14.37
N ARG A 266 -10.86 -4.67 14.51
CA ARG A 266 -9.57 -5.22 14.93
C ARG A 266 -8.45 -4.93 13.93
N ILE A 267 -8.76 -4.92 12.61
CA ILE A 267 -7.77 -4.71 11.56
C ILE A 267 -7.57 -3.21 11.26
N THR A 268 -8.63 -2.41 11.29
CA THR A 268 -8.60 -1.00 10.87
C THR A 268 -8.56 -0.01 12.03
N GLY A 269 -8.80 -0.46 13.26
CA GLY A 269 -8.90 0.40 14.45
C GLY A 269 -10.29 1.03 14.67
N GLN A 270 -11.17 1.03 13.66
CA GLN A 270 -12.49 1.68 13.69
C GLN A 270 -13.60 0.75 13.20
N THR A 271 -14.86 1.09 13.50
CA THR A 271 -16.01 0.31 13.01
C THR A 271 -16.28 0.57 11.53
N PRO A 272 -16.93 -0.37 10.79
CA PRO A 272 -17.31 -0.15 9.40
C PRO A 272 -18.19 1.09 9.19
N GLY A 273 -19.11 1.36 10.13
CA GLY A 273 -19.99 2.55 10.08
C GLY A 273 -19.22 3.86 10.28
N ALA A 274 -18.25 3.90 11.22
CA ALA A 274 -17.38 5.06 11.40
C ALA A 274 -16.50 5.30 10.17
N TYR A 275 -15.96 4.23 9.60
CA TYR A 275 -15.19 4.28 8.36
C TYR A 275 -16.02 4.86 7.19
N GLN A 276 -17.26 4.40 7.03
CA GLN A 276 -18.16 4.86 5.96
C GLN A 276 -18.58 6.33 6.12
N SER A 277 -18.78 6.81 7.36
CA SER A 277 -19.16 8.19 7.62
C SER A 277 -18.02 9.20 7.52
N GLY A 278 -16.77 8.76 7.30
CA GLY A 278 -15.60 9.63 7.27
C GLY A 278 -15.24 10.25 8.63
N ASN A 279 -15.81 9.75 9.72
CA ASN A 279 -15.49 10.19 11.08
C ASN A 279 -14.14 9.57 11.49
N TYR A 280 -13.06 10.31 11.24
CA TYR A 280 -11.68 9.99 11.67
C TYR A 280 -11.42 10.52 13.09
#